data_6d38bdf585f1a692fbc9c984e57e3091
#
_entry.id   6d38bdf585f1a692fbc9c984e57e3091
#
_cell.length_a   1.000
_cell.length_b   1.000
_cell.length_c   1.000
_cell.angle_alpha   90.00
_cell.angle_beta   90.00
_cell.angle_gamma   90.00
#
_symmetry.space_group_name_H-M   'P 1'
#
loop_
_entity.id
_entity.type
_entity.pdbx_description
1 polymer ?
#
loop_
_entity_poly.entity_id
_entity_poly.type
_entity_poly.pdbx_seq_one_letter_code
_entity_poly.pdbx_strand_id
1 'polypeptide(L)'
;MIVIGPHISIAKGFAKAAETAVSIGANTFQFFSRNPRGGNAKSFDEKDIMKFQQIRKDNKFGPLLAHAPYTMNLAGAKEEVYEFGRMVIKEDIQRMDSLGIEYMCFHPGSHVGSGVDTGIDKIANALNEAITGNENIMVLLETMSGKGTEIGFSFEQVKAIIDKVDHNERLGVCLDTCHVFSAGYDIVNDLDSVLDDFDNSIGLDKLKAVHLNDSMMPFGAKKDRHACIGEGEIGLDAIIRFITHPKLKHLPFFLETPLEDEGHKREIEMIKDIIKQIQ
;
A
#
# COMPACT_ATOMS: atom_id res chain seq x y z
N MET A 1 -15.03 0.77 -14.46
CA MET A 1 -14.19 2.01 -14.34
C MET A 1 -13.06 1.68 -13.38
N ILE A 2 -11.80 1.95 -13.73
CA ILE A 2 -10.64 1.71 -12.86
C ILE A 2 -10.71 2.63 -11.62
N VAL A 3 -10.32 2.11 -10.45
CA VAL A 3 -10.13 2.88 -9.23
C VAL A 3 -8.64 3.19 -9.12
N ILE A 4 -8.26 4.46 -9.30
CA ILE A 4 -6.86 4.89 -9.35
C ILE A 4 -6.68 6.29 -8.78
N GLY A 5 -5.60 6.48 -8.03
CA GLY A 5 -5.18 7.78 -7.50
C GLY A 5 -3.78 7.74 -6.91
N PRO A 6 -3.13 8.90 -6.72
CA PRO A 6 -1.77 8.97 -6.21
C PRO A 6 -1.70 9.10 -4.69
N HIS A 7 -0.47 9.15 -4.18
CA HIS A 7 -0.18 9.58 -2.82
C HIS A 7 -0.34 11.10 -2.69
N ILE A 8 -1.28 11.56 -1.87
CA ILE A 8 -1.58 12.98 -1.67
C ILE A 8 -1.32 13.40 -0.22
N SER A 9 -0.69 14.54 -0.05
CA SER A 9 -0.41 15.10 1.28
C SER A 9 -1.68 15.63 1.96
N ILE A 10 -1.95 15.17 3.19
CA ILE A 10 -3.02 15.69 4.06
C ILE A 10 -2.55 16.86 4.96
N ALA A 11 -1.37 17.43 4.72
CA ALA A 11 -0.84 18.51 5.56
C ALA A 11 -1.75 19.75 5.61
N LYS A 12 -2.52 19.99 4.53
CA LYS A 12 -3.50 21.09 4.40
C LYS A 12 -4.95 20.68 4.72
N GLY A 13 -5.14 19.47 5.28
CA GLY A 13 -6.44 18.89 5.60
C GLY A 13 -6.89 17.81 4.63
N PHE A 14 -7.80 16.97 5.09
CA PHE A 14 -8.38 15.86 4.32
C PHE A 14 -9.27 16.34 3.17
N ALA A 15 -10.10 17.37 3.44
CA ALA A 15 -10.95 17.96 2.41
C ALA A 15 -10.10 18.51 1.24
N LYS A 16 -8.96 19.17 1.54
CA LYS A 16 -8.06 19.67 0.50
C LYS A 16 -7.40 18.54 -0.29
N ALA A 17 -7.01 17.47 0.36
CA ALA A 17 -6.47 16.30 -0.34
C ALA A 17 -7.51 15.67 -1.29
N ALA A 18 -8.76 15.53 -0.84
CA ALA A 18 -9.84 15.03 -1.68
C ALA A 18 -10.16 15.96 -2.87
N GLU A 19 -10.17 17.30 -2.65
CA GLU A 19 -10.30 18.27 -3.74
C GLU A 19 -9.17 18.15 -4.77
N THR A 20 -7.94 17.94 -4.30
CA THR A 20 -6.78 17.69 -5.18
C THR A 20 -7.00 16.42 -6.00
N ALA A 21 -7.38 15.30 -5.36
CA ALA A 21 -7.68 14.05 -6.06
C ALA A 21 -8.71 14.24 -7.18
N VAL A 22 -9.81 14.93 -6.89
CA VAL A 22 -10.84 15.25 -7.90
C VAL A 22 -10.26 16.07 -9.06
N SER A 23 -9.45 17.09 -8.75
CA SER A 23 -8.90 18.02 -9.76
C SER A 23 -7.94 17.37 -10.75
N ILE A 24 -7.27 16.28 -10.32
CA ILE A 24 -6.35 15.50 -11.16
C ILE A 24 -7.03 14.26 -11.79
N GLY A 25 -8.35 14.14 -11.63
CA GLY A 25 -9.10 13.03 -12.20
C GLY A 25 -8.98 11.71 -11.43
N ALA A 26 -8.42 11.70 -10.23
CA ALA A 26 -8.39 10.52 -9.37
C ALA A 26 -9.76 10.25 -8.74
N ASN A 27 -10.05 8.99 -8.43
CA ASN A 27 -11.26 8.55 -7.74
C ASN A 27 -10.95 7.71 -6.48
N THR A 28 -9.72 7.74 -6.06
CA THR A 28 -9.19 7.31 -4.77
C THR A 28 -7.89 8.06 -4.52
N PHE A 29 -7.30 7.93 -3.34
CA PHE A 29 -5.93 8.37 -3.06
C PHE A 29 -5.38 7.69 -1.81
N GLN A 30 -4.05 7.70 -1.70
CA GLN A 30 -3.29 7.29 -0.53
C GLN A 30 -2.74 8.52 0.18
N PHE A 31 -2.50 8.40 1.48
CA PHE A 31 -1.88 9.46 2.30
C PHE A 31 -1.15 8.85 3.50
N PHE A 32 -0.17 9.56 4.06
CA PHE A 32 0.45 9.12 5.31
C PHE A 32 -0.47 9.36 6.51
N SER A 33 -0.66 8.33 7.35
CA SER A 33 -1.48 8.37 8.57
C SER A 33 -1.00 9.43 9.59
N ARG A 34 0.31 9.74 9.56
CA ARG A 34 1.01 10.76 10.36
C ARG A 34 2.23 11.28 9.61
N ASN A 35 3.01 12.17 10.22
CA ASN A 35 4.25 12.64 9.62
C ASN A 35 5.17 11.44 9.27
N PRO A 36 5.53 11.22 7.98
CA PRO A 36 6.29 10.04 7.56
C PRO A 36 7.73 10.00 8.08
N ARG A 37 8.28 11.14 8.54
CA ARG A 37 9.64 11.27 9.09
C ARG A 37 9.65 11.47 10.60
N GLY A 38 8.48 11.40 11.25
CA GLY A 38 8.33 11.61 12.69
C GLY A 38 7.14 10.83 13.23
N GLY A 39 7.00 10.78 14.57
CA GLY A 39 5.94 10.02 15.22
C GLY A 39 4.66 10.79 15.52
N ASN A 40 4.63 12.11 15.25
CA ASN A 40 3.51 12.94 15.66
C ASN A 40 2.30 12.81 14.72
N ALA A 41 1.14 12.50 15.31
CA ALA A 41 -0.15 12.54 14.65
C ALA A 41 -0.90 13.82 15.03
N LYS A 42 -1.46 14.54 14.05
CA LYS A 42 -2.32 15.70 14.29
C LYS A 42 -3.71 15.26 14.74
N SER A 43 -4.35 16.05 15.61
CA SER A 43 -5.78 15.92 15.89
C SER A 43 -6.60 16.21 14.61
N PHE A 44 -7.76 15.59 14.51
CA PHE A 44 -8.68 15.83 13.41
C PHE A 44 -9.51 17.10 13.65
N ASP A 45 -9.69 17.89 12.61
CA ASP A 45 -10.66 18.98 12.58
C ASP A 45 -12.00 18.41 12.08
N GLU A 46 -13.02 18.46 12.92
CA GLU A 46 -14.35 17.90 12.60
C GLU A 46 -14.96 18.53 11.35
N LYS A 47 -14.77 19.83 11.12
CA LYS A 47 -15.30 20.52 9.94
C LYS A 47 -14.60 20.06 8.66
N ASP A 48 -13.27 19.89 8.74
CA ASP A 48 -12.48 19.35 7.62
C ASP A 48 -12.92 17.93 7.29
N ILE A 49 -13.11 17.07 8.30
CA ILE A 49 -13.57 15.69 8.11
C ILE A 49 -14.99 15.63 7.54
N MET A 50 -15.92 16.45 8.03
CA MET A 50 -17.27 16.49 7.46
C MET A 50 -17.25 16.89 5.98
N LYS A 51 -16.46 17.91 5.61
CA LYS A 51 -16.30 18.34 4.23
C LYS A 51 -15.64 17.25 3.37
N PHE A 52 -14.61 16.59 3.89
CA PHE A 52 -13.95 15.46 3.25
C PHE A 52 -14.93 14.32 2.94
N GLN A 53 -15.72 13.90 3.91
CA GLN A 53 -16.71 12.84 3.72
C GLN A 53 -17.77 13.22 2.66
N GLN A 54 -18.19 14.48 2.62
CA GLN A 54 -19.10 14.96 1.59
C GLN A 54 -18.46 14.88 0.19
N ILE A 55 -17.20 15.31 0.03
CA ILE A 55 -16.48 15.24 -1.24
C ILE A 55 -16.35 13.78 -1.71
N ARG A 56 -15.99 12.86 -0.81
CA ARG A 56 -15.92 11.42 -1.11
C ARG A 56 -17.22 10.89 -1.68
N LYS A 57 -18.33 11.20 -1.00
CA LYS A 57 -19.68 10.76 -1.39
C LYS A 57 -20.10 11.32 -2.74
N ASP A 58 -19.94 12.63 -2.96
CA ASP A 58 -20.36 13.32 -4.18
C ASP A 58 -19.59 12.85 -5.41
N ASN A 59 -18.31 12.50 -5.23
CA ASN A 59 -17.43 12.04 -6.30
C ASN A 59 -17.31 10.51 -6.38
N LYS A 60 -18.05 9.77 -5.56
CA LYS A 60 -18.09 8.28 -5.55
C LYS A 60 -16.68 7.68 -5.45
N PHE A 61 -15.88 8.15 -4.52
CA PHE A 61 -14.54 7.62 -4.31
C PHE A 61 -14.57 6.12 -3.99
N GLY A 62 -13.63 5.41 -4.57
CA GLY A 62 -13.29 4.05 -4.14
C GLY A 62 -12.63 4.03 -2.77
N PRO A 63 -12.19 2.85 -2.31
CA PRO A 63 -11.50 2.72 -1.02
C PRO A 63 -10.28 3.62 -0.95
N LEU A 64 -10.07 4.25 0.20
CA LEU A 64 -8.88 5.05 0.50
C LEU A 64 -7.87 4.23 1.29
N LEU A 65 -6.60 4.59 1.17
CA LEU A 65 -5.51 3.91 1.83
C LEU A 65 -4.70 4.90 2.68
N ALA A 66 -4.59 4.63 3.97
CA ALA A 66 -3.64 5.31 4.84
C ALA A 66 -2.34 4.51 4.90
N HIS A 67 -1.21 5.14 4.63
CA HIS A 67 0.09 4.49 4.73
C HIS A 67 0.77 4.85 6.06
N ALA A 68 1.32 3.86 6.74
CA ALA A 68 2.11 4.07 7.95
C ALA A 68 3.41 4.86 7.66
N PRO A 69 3.97 5.58 8.65
CA PRO A 69 5.19 6.34 8.45
C PRO A 69 6.41 5.41 8.23
N TYR A 70 7.36 5.84 7.43
CA TYR A 70 8.61 5.10 7.16
C TYR A 70 9.45 4.84 8.41
N THR A 71 9.22 5.59 9.48
CA THR A 71 9.92 5.40 10.77
C THR A 71 9.41 4.20 11.56
N MET A 72 8.28 3.62 11.17
CA MET A 72 7.73 2.42 11.81
C MET A 72 8.49 1.18 11.34
N ASN A 73 8.95 0.35 12.28
CA ASN A 73 9.58 -0.93 12.01
C ASN A 73 9.17 -1.96 13.07
N LEU A 74 8.21 -2.81 12.74
CA LEU A 74 7.68 -3.84 13.65
C LEU A 74 8.61 -5.07 13.78
N ALA A 75 9.64 -5.19 12.93
CA ALA A 75 10.67 -6.25 13.01
C ALA A 75 11.96 -5.76 13.69
N GLY A 76 12.00 -4.51 14.15
CA GLY A 76 13.21 -3.88 14.65
C GLY A 76 13.91 -4.64 15.76
N ALA A 77 15.25 -4.80 15.67
CA ALA A 77 16.04 -5.48 16.68
C ALA A 77 16.15 -4.70 18.00
N LYS A 78 16.14 -3.37 17.91
CA LYS A 78 16.20 -2.48 19.09
C LYS A 78 14.82 -2.32 19.70
N GLU A 79 14.73 -2.47 21.02
CA GLU A 79 13.46 -2.40 21.76
C GLU A 79 12.73 -1.08 21.55
N GLU A 80 13.44 0.04 21.62
CA GLU A 80 12.86 1.38 21.44
C GLU A 80 12.19 1.56 20.05
N VAL A 81 12.79 0.97 19.01
CA VAL A 81 12.24 0.98 17.64
C VAL A 81 10.98 0.13 17.56
N TYR A 82 11.01 -1.03 18.18
CA TYR A 82 9.87 -1.95 18.22
C TYR A 82 8.69 -1.36 19.00
N GLU A 83 8.94 -0.84 20.21
CA GLU A 83 7.90 -0.20 21.03
C GLU A 83 7.27 1.01 20.33
N PHE A 84 8.09 1.83 19.65
CA PHE A 84 7.58 2.92 18.84
C PHE A 84 6.67 2.39 17.72
N GLY A 85 7.08 1.33 17.03
CA GLY A 85 6.29 0.70 15.97
C GLY A 85 4.95 0.17 16.49
N ARG A 86 4.94 -0.51 17.63
CA ARG A 86 3.72 -1.03 18.31
C ARG A 86 2.75 0.09 18.66
N MET A 87 3.26 1.18 19.24
CA MET A 87 2.45 2.36 19.54
C MET A 87 1.82 2.92 18.26
N VAL A 88 2.62 3.12 17.21
CA VAL A 88 2.18 3.71 15.94
C VAL A 88 1.09 2.88 15.28
N ILE A 89 1.31 1.57 15.10
CA ILE A 89 0.33 0.72 14.40
C ILE A 89 -1.01 0.70 15.15
N LYS A 90 -0.99 0.58 16.47
CA LYS A 90 -2.19 0.56 17.30
C LYS A 90 -2.97 1.87 17.23
N GLU A 91 -2.29 3.01 17.41
CA GLU A 91 -2.93 4.32 17.33
C GLU A 91 -3.48 4.61 15.93
N ASP A 92 -2.73 4.28 14.88
CA ASP A 92 -3.14 4.61 13.51
C ASP A 92 -4.30 3.74 13.04
N ILE A 93 -4.36 2.46 13.39
CA ILE A 93 -5.54 1.62 13.15
C ILE A 93 -6.79 2.29 13.74
N GLN A 94 -6.76 2.65 15.02
CA GLN A 94 -7.90 3.27 15.70
C GLN A 94 -8.29 4.62 15.08
N ARG A 95 -7.31 5.44 14.75
CA ARG A 95 -7.51 6.76 14.13
C ARG A 95 -8.13 6.65 12.74
N MET A 96 -7.58 5.77 11.90
CA MET A 96 -8.06 5.62 10.52
C MET A 96 -9.43 4.94 10.49
N ASP A 97 -9.68 3.97 11.35
CA ASP A 97 -11.00 3.35 11.52
C ASP A 97 -12.06 4.37 11.92
N SER A 98 -11.74 5.27 12.88
CA SER A 98 -12.64 6.34 13.30
C SER A 98 -12.99 7.35 12.19
N LEU A 99 -12.14 7.49 11.18
CA LEU A 99 -12.38 8.31 10.00
C LEU A 99 -13.15 7.57 8.89
N GLY A 100 -13.41 6.28 9.05
CA GLY A 100 -14.02 5.44 8.01
C GLY A 100 -13.10 5.26 6.80
N ILE A 101 -11.78 5.17 7.02
CA ILE A 101 -10.80 4.79 6.00
C ILE A 101 -10.83 3.27 5.86
N GLU A 102 -10.86 2.78 4.64
CA GLU A 102 -11.05 1.36 4.37
C GLU A 102 -9.77 0.54 4.57
N TYR A 103 -8.61 1.10 4.21
CA TYR A 103 -7.33 0.39 4.25
C TYR A 103 -6.25 1.16 4.99
N MET A 104 -5.43 0.42 5.73
CA MET A 104 -4.19 0.92 6.29
C MET A 104 -3.04 0.01 5.85
N CYS A 105 -2.10 0.54 5.07
CA CYS A 105 -0.93 -0.17 4.58
C CYS A 105 0.32 0.15 5.40
N PHE A 106 1.21 -0.82 5.53
CA PHE A 106 2.50 -0.62 6.18
C PHE A 106 3.57 -1.58 5.65
N HIS A 107 4.82 -1.14 5.66
CA HIS A 107 5.98 -2.00 5.45
C HIS A 107 6.15 -2.93 6.66
N PRO A 108 6.20 -4.25 6.51
CA PRO A 108 6.38 -5.19 7.63
C PRO A 108 7.59 -4.86 8.49
N GLY A 109 8.68 -4.38 7.86
CA GLY A 109 9.86 -3.90 8.53
C GLY A 109 11.12 -4.67 8.17
N SER A 110 12.21 -4.37 8.89
CA SER A 110 13.54 -4.97 8.68
C SER A 110 14.04 -5.55 10.00
N HIS A 111 14.52 -6.81 9.96
CA HIS A 111 14.96 -7.52 11.15
C HIS A 111 16.33 -7.09 11.68
N VAL A 112 17.11 -6.37 10.90
CA VAL A 112 18.40 -5.74 11.29
C VAL A 112 19.30 -6.70 12.09
N GLY A 113 19.46 -7.96 11.60
CA GLY A 113 20.34 -8.97 12.18
C GLY A 113 19.68 -9.90 13.22
N SER A 114 18.44 -9.67 13.68
CA SER A 114 17.75 -10.57 14.62
C SER A 114 17.24 -11.88 13.98
N GLY A 115 17.23 -11.94 12.65
CA GLY A 115 16.73 -13.07 11.87
C GLY A 115 15.29 -12.92 11.43
N VAL A 116 14.95 -13.59 10.33
CA VAL A 116 13.63 -13.49 9.66
C VAL A 116 12.52 -13.99 10.58
N ASP A 117 12.69 -15.19 11.19
CA ASP A 117 11.67 -15.79 12.05
C ASP A 117 11.35 -14.91 13.27
N THR A 118 12.39 -14.37 13.92
CA THR A 118 12.23 -13.43 15.04
C THR A 118 11.50 -12.16 14.60
N GLY A 119 11.81 -11.64 13.40
CA GLY A 119 11.14 -10.49 12.87
C GLY A 119 9.66 -10.74 12.55
N ILE A 120 9.33 -11.90 11.97
CA ILE A 120 7.95 -12.33 11.71
C ILE A 120 7.17 -12.45 13.02
N ASP A 121 7.76 -13.06 14.06
CA ASP A 121 7.13 -13.18 15.38
C ASP A 121 6.84 -11.81 16.00
N LYS A 122 7.78 -10.87 15.91
CA LYS A 122 7.58 -9.51 16.41
C LYS A 122 6.46 -8.78 15.68
N ILE A 123 6.41 -8.87 14.34
CA ILE A 123 5.34 -8.27 13.54
C ILE A 123 3.99 -8.85 13.95
N ALA A 124 3.87 -10.17 14.01
CA ALA A 124 2.62 -10.83 14.37
C ALA A 124 2.16 -10.46 15.80
N ASN A 125 3.08 -10.42 16.76
CA ASN A 125 2.77 -10.00 18.13
C ASN A 125 2.25 -8.56 18.19
N ALA A 126 2.89 -7.63 17.47
CA ALA A 126 2.45 -6.25 17.41
C ALA A 126 1.04 -6.12 16.79
N LEU A 127 0.75 -6.89 15.75
CA LEU A 127 -0.57 -6.93 15.11
C LEU A 127 -1.63 -7.55 16.03
N ASN A 128 -1.32 -8.62 16.75
CA ASN A 128 -2.23 -9.24 17.73
C ASN A 128 -2.59 -8.30 18.89
N GLU A 129 -1.70 -7.38 19.25
CA GLU A 129 -2.00 -6.35 20.25
C GLU A 129 -2.80 -5.16 19.69
N ALA A 130 -2.67 -4.87 18.39
CA ALA A 130 -3.27 -3.72 17.75
C ALA A 130 -4.65 -4.01 17.17
N ILE A 131 -4.88 -5.22 16.66
CA ILE A 131 -6.10 -5.65 15.98
C ILE A 131 -6.97 -6.44 16.98
N THR A 132 -8.18 -5.96 17.22
CA THR A 132 -9.13 -6.57 18.18
C THR A 132 -10.26 -7.36 17.49
N GLY A 133 -10.34 -7.29 16.17
CA GLY A 133 -11.41 -7.87 15.36
C GLY A 133 -12.68 -7.03 15.25
N ASN A 134 -12.76 -5.91 16.00
CA ASN A 134 -13.94 -5.02 16.00
C ASN A 134 -13.81 -3.86 15.00
N GLU A 135 -12.64 -3.64 14.45
CA GLU A 135 -12.36 -2.60 13.47
C GLU A 135 -13.06 -2.88 12.14
N ASN A 136 -13.48 -1.83 11.43
CA ASN A 136 -13.96 -1.94 10.06
C ASN A 136 -12.82 -1.82 9.05
N ILE A 137 -11.74 -1.11 9.41
CA ILE A 137 -10.55 -0.97 8.59
C ILE A 137 -9.85 -2.32 8.40
N MET A 138 -9.30 -2.53 7.20
CA MET A 138 -8.44 -3.67 6.91
C MET A 138 -6.98 -3.23 6.91
N VAL A 139 -6.13 -3.98 7.60
CA VAL A 139 -4.69 -3.69 7.71
C VAL A 139 -3.95 -4.49 6.64
N LEU A 140 -3.18 -3.81 5.80
CA LEU A 140 -2.52 -4.40 4.64
C LEU A 140 -1.01 -4.50 4.86
N LEU A 141 -0.50 -5.72 4.76
CA LEU A 141 0.93 -5.97 4.64
C LEU A 141 1.39 -5.61 3.23
N GLU A 142 2.37 -4.74 3.10
CA GLU A 142 2.96 -4.45 1.80
C GLU A 142 3.97 -5.51 1.40
N THR A 143 3.96 -5.90 0.12
CA THR A 143 5.04 -6.74 -0.43
C THR A 143 6.29 -5.90 -0.61
N MET A 144 7.44 -6.41 -0.16
CA MET A 144 8.70 -5.67 -0.11
C MET A 144 9.69 -6.09 -1.21
N SER A 145 10.67 -5.23 -1.47
CA SER A 145 11.69 -5.47 -2.50
C SER A 145 12.78 -6.48 -2.11
N GLY A 146 12.91 -6.79 -0.82
CA GLY A 146 13.99 -7.63 -0.29
C GLY A 146 15.31 -6.89 -0.11
N LYS A 147 15.25 -5.56 -0.02
CA LYS A 147 16.42 -4.72 0.23
C LYS A 147 16.96 -4.95 1.64
N GLY A 148 18.25 -5.29 1.74
CA GLY A 148 18.91 -5.48 3.03
C GLY A 148 18.29 -6.61 3.85
N THR A 149 17.60 -6.28 4.94
CA THR A 149 16.99 -7.23 5.86
C THR A 149 15.46 -7.06 5.97
N GLU A 150 14.85 -6.55 4.91
CA GLU A 150 13.39 -6.41 4.81
C GLU A 150 12.69 -7.77 4.91
N ILE A 151 11.55 -7.77 5.61
CA ILE A 151 10.64 -8.91 5.72
C ILE A 151 9.41 -8.63 4.84
N GLY A 152 8.84 -9.69 4.25
CA GLY A 152 7.68 -9.58 3.36
C GLY A 152 8.04 -9.44 1.89
N PHE A 153 9.28 -9.74 1.50
CA PHE A 153 9.69 -9.75 0.11
C PHE A 153 9.34 -11.06 -0.63
N SER A 154 8.97 -12.10 0.08
CA SER A 154 8.40 -13.31 -0.52
C SER A 154 6.99 -13.56 0.01
N PHE A 155 6.15 -14.20 -0.81
CA PHE A 155 4.77 -14.51 -0.45
C PHE A 155 4.69 -15.42 0.76
N GLU A 156 5.66 -16.33 0.94
CA GLU A 156 5.75 -17.19 2.13
C GLU A 156 6.00 -16.39 3.41
N GLN A 157 6.81 -15.34 3.37
CA GLN A 157 7.02 -14.49 4.54
C GLN A 157 5.75 -13.71 4.90
N VAL A 158 5.04 -13.17 3.91
CA VAL A 158 3.75 -12.49 4.10
C VAL A 158 2.74 -13.48 4.70
N LYS A 159 2.65 -14.68 4.14
CA LYS A 159 1.79 -15.77 4.66
C LYS A 159 2.14 -16.13 6.11
N ALA A 160 3.43 -16.27 6.41
CA ALA A 160 3.89 -16.63 7.75
C ALA A 160 3.50 -15.56 8.81
N ILE A 161 3.44 -14.27 8.42
CA ILE A 161 2.92 -13.21 9.29
C ILE A 161 1.41 -13.40 9.48
N ILE A 162 0.65 -13.56 8.38
CA ILE A 162 -0.81 -13.68 8.40
C ILE A 162 -1.24 -14.86 9.27
N ASP A 163 -0.56 -16.01 9.16
CA ASP A 163 -0.90 -17.23 9.91
C ASP A 163 -0.69 -17.12 11.42
N LYS A 164 0.13 -16.16 11.86
CA LYS A 164 0.41 -15.93 13.27
C LYS A 164 -0.47 -14.84 13.90
N VAL A 165 -1.36 -14.24 13.13
CA VAL A 165 -2.27 -13.18 13.63
C VAL A 165 -3.64 -13.78 13.91
N ASP A 166 -4.13 -13.59 15.14
CA ASP A 166 -5.39 -14.15 15.64
C ASP A 166 -6.60 -13.68 14.83
N HIS A 167 -6.67 -12.37 14.53
CA HIS A 167 -7.72 -11.75 13.73
C HIS A 167 -7.25 -11.55 12.27
N ASN A 168 -6.77 -12.61 11.63
CA ASN A 168 -6.22 -12.52 10.28
C ASN A 168 -7.27 -12.22 9.19
N GLU A 169 -8.56 -12.32 9.50
CA GLU A 169 -9.63 -11.84 8.63
C GLU A 169 -9.59 -10.31 8.43
N ARG A 170 -8.94 -9.58 9.35
CA ARG A 170 -8.68 -8.13 9.25
C ARG A 170 -7.37 -7.80 8.54
N LEU A 171 -6.61 -8.82 8.13
CA LEU A 171 -5.41 -8.63 7.33
C LEU A 171 -5.67 -8.86 5.84
N GLY A 172 -5.02 -8.03 5.04
CA GLY A 172 -4.89 -8.20 3.61
C GLY A 172 -3.47 -7.88 3.15
N VAL A 173 -3.29 -7.80 1.85
CA VAL A 173 -2.01 -7.48 1.21
C VAL A 173 -2.19 -6.29 0.28
N CYS A 174 -1.23 -5.39 0.29
CA CYS A 174 -0.98 -4.41 -0.75
C CYS A 174 0.22 -4.89 -1.58
N LEU A 175 -0.01 -5.21 -2.84
CA LEU A 175 1.06 -5.63 -3.74
C LEU A 175 1.67 -4.40 -4.41
N ASP A 176 2.98 -4.17 -4.21
CA ASP A 176 3.71 -3.15 -4.94
C ASP A 176 4.39 -3.76 -6.17
N THR A 177 4.08 -3.25 -7.36
CA THR A 177 4.59 -3.77 -8.64
C THR A 177 6.11 -3.61 -8.77
N CYS A 178 6.68 -2.50 -8.31
CA CYS A 178 8.12 -2.28 -8.27
C CYS A 178 8.82 -3.24 -7.30
N HIS A 179 8.22 -3.43 -6.11
CA HIS A 179 8.78 -4.29 -5.08
C HIS A 179 8.81 -5.77 -5.50
N VAL A 180 7.68 -6.32 -5.97
CA VAL A 180 7.65 -7.73 -6.39
C VAL A 180 8.55 -7.99 -7.59
N PHE A 181 8.61 -7.07 -8.57
CA PHE A 181 9.53 -7.14 -9.70
C PHE A 181 10.99 -7.15 -9.21
N SER A 182 11.33 -6.27 -8.28
CA SER A 182 12.67 -6.19 -7.70
C SER A 182 13.01 -7.38 -6.79
N ALA A 183 12.00 -8.00 -6.16
CA ALA A 183 12.16 -9.23 -5.37
C ALA A 183 12.37 -10.49 -6.22
N GLY A 184 12.04 -10.45 -7.51
CA GLY A 184 12.23 -11.56 -8.45
C GLY A 184 10.95 -12.25 -8.92
N TYR A 185 9.79 -11.62 -8.78
CA TYR A 185 8.53 -12.07 -9.36
C TYR A 185 8.36 -11.44 -10.75
N ASP A 186 8.35 -12.25 -11.81
CA ASP A 186 8.33 -11.77 -13.20
C ASP A 186 6.91 -11.36 -13.66
N ILE A 187 6.44 -10.22 -13.16
CA ILE A 187 5.15 -9.65 -13.57
C ILE A 187 5.16 -9.12 -15.01
N VAL A 188 6.33 -9.06 -15.66
CA VAL A 188 6.48 -8.59 -17.03
C VAL A 188 6.23 -9.70 -18.03
N ASN A 189 6.84 -10.87 -17.85
CA ASN A 189 6.77 -11.95 -18.83
C ASN A 189 5.85 -13.11 -18.39
N ASP A 190 5.59 -13.26 -17.08
CA ASP A 190 4.86 -14.43 -16.53
C ASP A 190 3.92 -14.03 -15.38
N LEU A 191 3.07 -13.02 -15.63
CA LEU A 191 2.12 -12.50 -14.63
C LEU A 191 1.18 -13.58 -14.08
N ASP A 192 0.69 -14.48 -14.96
CA ASP A 192 -0.25 -15.54 -14.54
C ASP A 192 0.39 -16.48 -13.51
N SER A 193 1.65 -16.92 -13.72
CA SER A 193 2.37 -17.75 -12.75
C SER A 193 2.62 -17.01 -11.44
N VAL A 194 2.93 -15.70 -11.48
CA VAL A 194 3.09 -14.89 -10.25
C VAL A 194 1.76 -14.82 -9.49
N LEU A 195 0.64 -14.64 -10.17
CA LEU A 195 -0.67 -14.60 -9.52
C LEU A 195 -1.11 -15.96 -8.99
N ASP A 196 -0.75 -17.05 -9.67
CA ASP A 196 -1.02 -18.40 -9.20
C ASP A 196 -0.14 -18.74 -7.98
N ASP A 197 1.12 -18.30 -7.94
CA ASP A 197 1.99 -18.42 -6.77
C ASP A 197 1.45 -17.62 -5.57
N PHE A 198 0.99 -16.38 -5.81
CA PHE A 198 0.32 -15.58 -4.78
C PHE A 198 -0.94 -16.28 -4.25
N ASP A 199 -1.78 -16.80 -5.13
CA ASP A 199 -3.02 -17.48 -4.76
C ASP A 199 -2.76 -18.76 -3.95
N ASN A 200 -1.80 -19.56 -4.38
CA ASN A 200 -1.40 -20.79 -3.67
C ASN A 200 -0.77 -20.51 -2.30
N SER A 201 -0.02 -19.43 -2.18
CA SER A 201 0.69 -19.08 -0.94
C SER A 201 -0.23 -18.36 0.06
N ILE A 202 -0.92 -17.30 -0.38
CA ILE A 202 -1.65 -16.36 0.48
C ILE A 202 -3.16 -16.44 0.27
N GLY A 203 -3.58 -16.60 -0.99
CA GLY A 203 -4.95 -16.46 -1.46
C GLY A 203 -5.23 -15.08 -2.08
N LEU A 204 -5.76 -15.06 -3.32
CA LEU A 204 -6.09 -13.81 -4.02
C LEU A 204 -7.17 -12.99 -3.32
N ASP A 205 -7.98 -13.61 -2.47
CA ASP A 205 -8.97 -12.92 -1.64
C ASP A 205 -8.34 -11.98 -0.60
N LYS A 206 -7.07 -12.21 -0.24
CA LYS A 206 -6.29 -11.34 0.64
C LYS A 206 -5.68 -10.13 -0.10
N LEU A 207 -5.58 -10.14 -1.42
CA LEU A 207 -5.09 -9.00 -2.19
C LEU A 207 -6.16 -7.90 -2.24
N LYS A 208 -5.92 -6.76 -1.63
CA LYS A 208 -6.90 -5.69 -1.44
C LYS A 208 -6.56 -4.39 -2.15
N ALA A 209 -5.29 -4.15 -2.38
CA ALA A 209 -4.79 -2.92 -2.98
C ALA A 209 -3.50 -3.19 -3.76
N VAL A 210 -3.17 -2.28 -4.65
CA VAL A 210 -1.93 -2.31 -5.43
C VAL A 210 -1.26 -0.95 -5.37
N HIS A 211 0.01 -0.90 -4.98
CA HIS A 211 0.89 0.21 -5.30
C HIS A 211 1.36 0.01 -6.75
N LEU A 212 0.93 0.88 -7.63
CA LEU A 212 1.19 0.78 -9.06
C LEU A 212 2.37 1.68 -9.42
N ASN A 213 3.54 1.10 -9.50
CA ASN A 213 4.80 1.79 -9.75
C ASN A 213 5.56 1.08 -10.87
N ASP A 214 6.30 1.83 -11.69
CA ASP A 214 7.34 1.26 -12.54
C ASP A 214 8.67 1.19 -11.75
N SER A 215 9.66 0.49 -12.23
CA SER A 215 10.93 0.27 -11.55
C SER A 215 12.10 0.90 -12.29
N MET A 216 12.88 1.74 -11.60
CA MET A 216 14.19 2.20 -12.11
C MET A 216 15.25 1.10 -12.12
N MET A 217 14.97 -0.04 -11.45
CA MET A 217 15.94 -1.10 -11.24
C MET A 217 15.58 -2.33 -12.05
N PRO A 218 16.58 -3.09 -12.53
CA PRO A 218 16.32 -4.32 -13.26
C PRO A 218 15.67 -5.39 -12.38
N PHE A 219 15.07 -6.37 -13.04
CA PHE A 219 14.46 -7.54 -12.42
C PHE A 219 15.38 -8.20 -11.39
N GLY A 220 14.84 -8.52 -10.22
CA GLY A 220 15.56 -9.21 -9.15
C GLY A 220 16.65 -8.40 -8.45
N ALA A 221 16.69 -7.08 -8.64
CA ALA A 221 17.76 -6.21 -8.10
C ALA A 221 17.73 -6.04 -6.58
N LYS A 222 16.64 -6.39 -5.91
CA LYS A 222 16.42 -6.19 -4.47
C LYS A 222 16.65 -4.73 -4.05
N LYS A 223 16.04 -3.82 -4.79
CA LYS A 223 16.11 -2.37 -4.55
C LYS A 223 14.76 -1.75 -4.80
N ASP A 224 14.40 -0.84 -3.92
CA ASP A 224 13.20 -0.03 -4.03
C ASP A 224 13.57 1.32 -4.67
N ARG A 225 13.14 1.52 -5.93
CA ARG A 225 13.31 2.76 -6.69
C ARG A 225 12.20 2.86 -7.74
N HIS A 226 11.17 3.64 -7.42
CA HIS A 226 10.04 3.86 -8.30
C HIS A 226 10.42 4.74 -9.49
N ALA A 227 9.98 4.36 -10.68
CA ALA A 227 9.98 5.16 -11.89
C ALA A 227 8.55 5.64 -12.22
N CYS A 228 8.44 6.65 -13.08
CA CYS A 228 7.16 7.03 -13.67
C CYS A 228 6.61 5.89 -14.52
N ILE A 229 5.29 5.80 -14.63
CA ILE A 229 4.62 4.73 -15.37
C ILE A 229 5.07 4.70 -16.84
N GLY A 230 5.66 3.59 -17.24
CA GLY A 230 6.18 3.36 -18.60
C GLY A 230 7.60 3.89 -18.86
N GLU A 231 8.25 4.48 -17.86
CA GLU A 231 9.62 5.01 -17.98
C GLU A 231 10.68 4.11 -17.30
N GLY A 232 10.25 2.97 -16.76
CA GLY A 232 11.13 2.03 -16.03
C GLY A 232 11.28 0.68 -16.74
N GLU A 233 11.83 -0.27 -16.00
CA GLU A 233 12.18 -1.62 -16.46
C GLU A 233 10.96 -2.58 -16.55
N ILE A 234 9.84 -2.25 -15.87
CA ILE A 234 8.58 -2.99 -16.01
C ILE A 234 7.92 -2.60 -17.35
N GLY A 235 7.85 -1.32 -17.63
CA GLY A 235 7.35 -0.75 -18.88
C GLY A 235 5.83 -0.71 -18.98
N LEU A 236 5.35 0.21 -19.83
CA LEU A 236 3.93 0.53 -19.96
C LEU A 236 3.06 -0.67 -20.32
N ASP A 237 3.50 -1.49 -21.29
CA ASP A 237 2.72 -2.64 -21.76
C ASP A 237 2.47 -3.67 -20.66
N ALA A 238 3.46 -3.95 -19.80
CA ALA A 238 3.32 -4.85 -18.68
C ALA A 238 2.39 -4.28 -17.60
N ILE A 239 2.52 -2.98 -17.31
CA ILE A 239 1.65 -2.28 -16.37
C ILE A 239 0.19 -2.30 -16.85
N ILE A 240 -0.05 -2.06 -18.13
CA ILE A 240 -1.41 -2.11 -18.70
C ILE A 240 -1.98 -3.54 -18.64
N ARG A 241 -1.17 -4.58 -18.98
CA ARG A 241 -1.60 -5.96 -18.79
C ARG A 241 -1.95 -6.27 -17.34
N PHE A 242 -1.16 -5.79 -16.40
CA PHE A 242 -1.37 -5.98 -14.96
C PHE A 242 -2.72 -5.38 -14.51
N ILE A 243 -2.97 -4.11 -14.78
CA ILE A 243 -4.18 -3.40 -14.31
C ILE A 243 -5.46 -3.83 -15.04
N THR A 244 -5.35 -4.42 -16.23
CA THR A 244 -6.49 -4.94 -17.00
C THR A 244 -6.74 -6.43 -16.78
N HIS A 245 -5.85 -7.11 -16.04
CA HIS A 245 -5.95 -8.53 -15.78
C HIS A 245 -7.27 -8.89 -15.05
N PRO A 246 -8.02 -9.92 -15.46
CA PRO A 246 -9.31 -10.28 -14.87
C PRO A 246 -9.30 -10.44 -13.34
N LYS A 247 -8.21 -11.01 -12.79
CA LYS A 247 -8.03 -11.22 -11.35
C LYS A 247 -7.71 -9.92 -10.58
N LEU A 248 -7.28 -8.82 -11.26
CA LEU A 248 -6.74 -7.60 -10.62
C LEU A 248 -7.56 -6.34 -10.88
N LYS A 249 -8.22 -6.23 -12.04
CA LYS A 249 -8.88 -5.00 -12.53
C LYS A 249 -9.96 -4.39 -11.60
N HIS A 250 -10.38 -5.12 -10.58
CA HIS A 250 -11.37 -4.67 -9.61
C HIS A 250 -10.74 -4.02 -8.38
N LEU A 251 -9.40 -4.09 -8.23
CA LEU A 251 -8.66 -3.54 -7.10
C LEU A 251 -8.46 -2.03 -7.26
N PRO A 252 -8.28 -1.30 -6.15
CA PRO A 252 -7.78 0.08 -6.19
C PRO A 252 -6.27 0.09 -6.42
N PHE A 253 -5.84 1.03 -7.27
CA PHE A 253 -4.43 1.25 -7.65
C PHE A 253 -3.96 2.60 -7.10
N PHE A 254 -2.84 2.60 -6.40
CA PHE A 254 -2.23 3.79 -5.81
C PHE A 254 -0.86 4.05 -6.42
N LEU A 255 -0.68 5.26 -6.97
CA LEU A 255 0.58 5.67 -7.59
C LEU A 255 1.50 6.29 -6.53
N GLU A 256 2.73 5.81 -6.47
CA GLU A 256 3.82 6.40 -5.66
C GLU A 256 4.98 6.85 -6.54
N THR A 257 4.70 7.11 -7.81
CA THR A 257 5.65 7.61 -8.78
C THR A 257 6.21 8.97 -8.35
N PRO A 258 7.48 9.30 -8.69
CA PRO A 258 8.16 10.51 -8.21
C PRO A 258 7.68 11.77 -8.94
N LEU A 259 6.38 12.04 -8.90
CA LEU A 259 5.72 13.15 -9.58
C LEU A 259 4.96 14.04 -8.59
N GLU A 260 4.69 15.27 -9.03
CA GLU A 260 3.75 16.19 -8.40
C GLU A 260 2.35 16.04 -9.03
N ASP A 261 1.34 16.72 -8.48
CA ASP A 261 -0.08 16.60 -8.85
C ASP A 261 -0.32 16.62 -10.38
N GLU A 262 0.30 17.55 -11.12
CA GLU A 262 0.16 17.64 -12.59
C GLU A 262 0.81 16.46 -13.34
N GLY A 263 1.85 15.85 -12.77
CA GLY A 263 2.45 14.64 -13.30
C GLY A 263 1.52 13.44 -13.11
N HIS A 264 1.01 13.27 -11.90
CA HIS A 264 0.03 12.22 -11.60
C HIS A 264 -1.24 12.36 -12.44
N LYS A 265 -1.71 13.59 -12.69
CA LYS A 265 -2.84 13.83 -13.58
C LYS A 265 -2.57 13.24 -14.98
N ARG A 266 -1.40 13.50 -15.56
CA ARG A 266 -1.02 12.96 -16.87
C ARG A 266 -0.94 11.43 -16.87
N GLU A 267 -0.38 10.82 -15.82
CA GLU A 267 -0.34 9.36 -15.69
C GLU A 267 -1.75 8.75 -15.61
N ILE A 268 -2.63 9.33 -14.78
CA ILE A 268 -4.02 8.87 -14.63
C ILE A 268 -4.80 9.01 -15.95
N GLU A 269 -4.65 10.13 -16.65
CA GLU A 269 -5.29 10.36 -17.95
C GLU A 269 -4.78 9.36 -18.99
N MET A 270 -3.46 9.18 -19.10
CA MET A 270 -2.82 8.20 -19.99
C MET A 270 -3.36 6.79 -19.76
N ILE A 271 -3.34 6.32 -18.52
CA ILE A 271 -3.83 4.98 -18.16
C ILE A 271 -5.31 4.81 -18.53
N LYS A 272 -6.15 5.80 -18.19
CA LYS A 272 -7.59 5.76 -18.49
C LYS A 272 -7.87 5.75 -19.99
N ASP A 273 -7.12 6.51 -20.76
CA ASP A 273 -7.31 6.57 -22.21
C ASP A 273 -6.86 5.29 -22.90
N ILE A 274 -5.77 4.67 -22.46
CA ILE A 274 -5.34 3.35 -22.97
C ILE A 274 -6.41 2.30 -22.66
N ILE A 275 -6.92 2.25 -21.43
CA ILE A 275 -7.95 1.28 -21.04
C ILE A 275 -9.23 1.45 -21.88
N LYS A 276 -9.65 2.67 -22.19
CA LYS A 276 -10.81 2.92 -23.05
C LYS A 276 -10.62 2.43 -24.50
N GLN A 277 -9.39 2.40 -24.99
CA GLN A 277 -9.06 1.92 -26.33
C GLN A 277 -9.05 0.40 -26.45
N ILE A 278 -8.84 -0.31 -25.31
CA ILE A 278 -8.76 -1.77 -25.25
C ILE A 278 -10.16 -2.39 -25.03
N GLN A 279 -11.10 -1.65 -24.44
CA GLN A 279 -12.49 -2.10 -24.16
C GLN A 279 -13.40 -1.88 -25.36
#